data_5163b45b297d422c61d34a8d53d2fca0
#
_entry.id   5163b45b297d422c61d34a8d53d2fca0
#
_cell.length_a   1.000
_cell.length_b   1.000
_cell.length_c   1.000
_cell.angle_alpha   90.00
_cell.angle_beta   90.00
_cell.angle_gamma   90.00
#
_symmetry.space_group_name_H-M   'P 1'
#
loop_
_entity.id
_entity.type
_entity.pdbx_description
1 polymer ?
#
loop_
_entity_poly.entity_id
_entity_poly.type
_entity_poly.pdbx_seq_one_letter_code
_entity_poly.pdbx_strand_id
1 'polypeptide(L)'
;MKIFEQIDVEPHLVDMPNPRIGVVALSTDFTIEQDYRRICHNIPVDIFVNRIPFENPLTHENYLKMVDHLPAIAENILPGQKLNTVAYGCTSGTVAI
;
A
#
# COMPACT_ATOMS: atom_id res chain seq x y z
N MET A 1 12.92 -15.49 -14.16
CA MET A 1 11.76 -15.99 -13.44
C MET A 1 10.65 -16.35 -14.39
N LYS A 2 10.15 -17.54 -14.29
CA LYS A 2 9.23 -18.10 -15.29
C LYS A 2 7.82 -17.49 -15.27
N ILE A 3 7.44 -16.93 -14.15
CA ILE A 3 6.11 -16.34 -14.00
C ILE A 3 5.84 -15.25 -15.04
N PHE A 4 6.85 -14.44 -15.35
CA PHE A 4 6.66 -13.33 -16.28
C PHE A 4 6.45 -13.80 -17.71
N GLU A 5 7.04 -14.93 -18.08
CA GLU A 5 6.83 -15.49 -19.40
C GLU A 5 5.40 -15.95 -19.60
N GLN A 6 4.78 -16.48 -18.56
CA GLN A 6 3.39 -16.92 -18.62
C GLN A 6 2.43 -15.76 -18.75
N ILE A 7 2.74 -14.63 -18.09
CA ILE A 7 1.90 -13.44 -18.17
C ILE A 7 1.95 -12.83 -19.56
N ASP A 8 3.11 -12.83 -20.18
CA ASP A 8 3.31 -12.19 -21.47
C ASP A 8 2.54 -12.85 -22.60
N VAL A 9 2.17 -14.12 -22.47
CA VAL A 9 1.45 -14.81 -23.54
C VAL A 9 -0.03 -14.46 -23.59
N GLU A 10 -0.54 -13.75 -22.58
CA GLU A 10 -1.95 -13.40 -22.50
C GLU A 10 -2.17 -11.89 -22.30
N PRO A 11 -1.52 -11.02 -23.09
CA PRO A 11 -1.62 -9.58 -22.82
C PRO A 11 -3.01 -9.01 -23.06
N HIS A 12 -3.82 -9.64 -23.89
CA HIS A 12 -5.18 -9.17 -24.17
C HIS A 12 -6.11 -9.32 -22.97
N LEU A 13 -5.73 -10.10 -21.97
CA LEU A 13 -6.52 -10.23 -20.74
C LEU A 13 -6.40 -9.01 -19.84
N VAL A 14 -5.53 -8.07 -20.17
CA VAL A 14 -5.29 -6.87 -19.39
C VAL A 14 -6.16 -5.70 -19.84
N ASP A 15 -7.09 -5.91 -20.77
CA ASP A 15 -7.96 -4.86 -21.27
C ASP A 15 -8.77 -4.18 -20.18
N MET A 16 -9.10 -4.92 -19.13
CA MET A 16 -9.85 -4.41 -17.97
C MET A 16 -9.06 -4.69 -16.71
N PRO A 17 -8.00 -3.91 -16.45
CA PRO A 17 -7.19 -4.14 -15.26
C PRO A 17 -8.00 -3.91 -13.98
N ASN A 18 -7.67 -4.65 -12.94
CA ASN A 18 -8.28 -4.45 -11.64
C ASN A 18 -7.97 -3.06 -11.10
N PRO A 19 -8.87 -2.49 -10.31
CA PRO A 19 -8.55 -1.28 -9.55
C PRO A 19 -7.31 -1.49 -8.69
N ARG A 20 -6.51 -0.44 -8.55
CA ARG A 20 -5.27 -0.47 -7.78
C ARG A 20 -5.46 0.28 -6.47
N ILE A 21 -5.16 -0.40 -5.39
CA ILE A 21 -5.23 0.17 -4.05
C ILE A 21 -3.82 0.25 -3.50
N GLY A 22 -3.38 1.46 -3.14
CA GLY A 22 -2.12 1.66 -2.44
C GLY A 22 -2.36 1.67 -0.94
N VAL A 23 -1.46 1.07 -0.18
CA VAL A 23 -1.53 1.04 1.27
C VAL A 23 -0.21 1.55 1.82
N VAL A 24 -0.27 2.54 2.71
CA VAL A 24 0.88 2.96 3.49
C VAL A 24 0.78 2.30 4.85
N ALA A 25 1.72 1.43 5.15
CA ALA A 25 1.77 0.68 6.39
C ALA A 25 2.93 1.14 7.27
N LEU A 26 2.88 0.84 8.56
CA LEU A 26 4.04 1.02 9.42
C LEU A 26 5.12 0.01 9.04
N SER A 27 6.39 0.43 9.18
CA SER A 27 7.51 -0.48 8.90
C SER A 27 7.51 -1.71 9.80
N THR A 28 6.89 -1.62 10.96
CA THR A 28 6.80 -2.72 11.92
C THR A 28 5.58 -3.60 11.76
N ASP A 29 4.65 -3.23 10.88
CA ASP A 29 3.42 -3.99 10.67
C ASP A 29 3.71 -5.18 9.75
N PHE A 30 3.59 -6.39 10.27
CA PHE A 30 3.85 -7.60 9.49
C PHE A 30 2.57 -8.40 9.20
N THR A 31 1.40 -7.82 9.46
CA THR A 31 0.13 -8.51 9.24
C THR A 31 -0.75 -7.85 8.19
N ILE A 32 -0.48 -6.59 7.84
CA ILE A 32 -1.38 -5.81 6.99
C ILE A 32 -1.57 -6.42 5.60
N GLU A 33 -0.51 -6.95 4.99
CA GLU A 33 -0.62 -7.54 3.68
C GLU A 33 -1.50 -8.78 3.68
N GLN A 34 -1.33 -9.65 4.68
CA GLN A 34 -2.16 -10.84 4.77
C GLN A 34 -3.60 -10.50 5.16
N ASP A 35 -3.82 -9.46 5.94
CA ASP A 35 -5.17 -9.01 6.27
C ASP A 35 -5.90 -8.51 5.05
N TYR A 36 -5.25 -7.68 4.22
CA TYR A 36 -5.84 -7.22 2.96
C TYR A 36 -6.11 -8.39 2.02
N ARG A 37 -5.20 -9.35 1.97
CA ARG A 37 -5.36 -10.52 1.12
C ARG A 37 -6.58 -11.36 1.53
N ARG A 38 -6.81 -11.50 2.82
CA ARG A 38 -7.97 -12.23 3.34
C ARG A 38 -9.27 -11.49 3.07
N ILE A 39 -9.29 -10.18 3.36
CA ILE A 39 -10.48 -9.36 3.16
C ILE A 39 -10.85 -9.27 1.69
N CYS A 40 -9.87 -9.12 0.82
CA CYS A 40 -10.08 -8.93 -0.61
C CYS A 40 -10.00 -10.25 -1.40
N HIS A 41 -10.10 -11.39 -0.75
CA HIS A 41 -9.90 -12.69 -1.36
C HIS A 41 -10.72 -12.91 -2.64
N ASN A 42 -11.98 -12.51 -2.64
CA ASN A 42 -12.87 -12.66 -3.78
C ASN A 42 -13.18 -11.34 -4.48
N ILE A 43 -12.40 -10.31 -4.21
CA ILE A 43 -12.60 -8.99 -4.80
C ILE A 43 -11.49 -8.74 -5.81
N PRO A 44 -11.83 -8.39 -7.06
CA PRO A 44 -10.81 -8.18 -8.09
C PRO A 44 -10.13 -6.81 -7.93
N VAL A 45 -9.21 -6.73 -7.00
CA VAL A 45 -8.38 -5.55 -6.75
C VAL A 45 -6.92 -5.97 -6.64
N ASP A 46 -6.03 -5.06 -7.01
CA ASP A 46 -4.59 -5.25 -6.84
C ASP A 46 -4.12 -4.35 -5.70
N ILE A 47 -3.39 -4.91 -4.76
CA ILE A 47 -2.93 -4.22 -3.56
C ILE A 47 -1.43 -4.01 -3.65
N PHE A 48 -1.01 -2.76 -3.45
CA PHE A 48 0.40 -2.37 -3.44
C PHE A 48 0.70 -1.70 -2.12
N VAL A 49 1.79 -2.08 -1.47
CA VAL A 49 2.12 -1.62 -0.12
C VAL A 49 3.48 -0.94 -0.13
N ASN A 50 3.56 0.22 0.50
CA ASN A 50 4.81 0.83 0.87
C ASN A 50 4.77 1.13 2.36
N ARG A 51 5.93 1.39 2.96
CA ARG A 51 6.01 1.48 4.41
C ARG A 51 6.56 2.82 4.84
N ILE A 52 6.04 3.30 5.96
CA ILE A 52 6.52 4.52 6.60
C ILE A 52 7.37 4.13 7.81
N PRO A 53 8.53 4.76 8.02
CA PRO A 53 9.37 4.48 9.19
C PRO A 53 8.61 4.71 10.48
N PHE A 54 8.80 3.82 11.43
CA PHE A 54 8.20 3.94 12.75
C PHE A 54 9.06 4.85 13.62
N GLU A 55 8.47 5.92 14.11
CA GLU A 55 9.16 6.87 14.99
C GLU A 55 9.00 6.48 16.45
N ASN A 56 10.10 6.49 17.18
CA ASN A 56 10.15 6.07 18.57
C ASN A 56 10.77 7.19 19.42
N PRO A 57 10.20 7.57 20.60
CA PRO A 57 9.02 6.99 21.25
C PRO A 57 7.69 7.38 20.59
N LEU A 58 6.60 6.71 21.00
CA LEU A 58 5.27 6.93 20.46
C LEU A 58 4.63 8.18 21.07
N THR A 59 5.02 9.35 20.59
CA THR A 59 4.48 10.63 21.04
C THR A 59 3.63 11.22 19.91
N HIS A 60 2.75 12.17 20.27
CA HIS A 60 1.98 12.92 19.27
C HIS A 60 2.90 13.61 18.26
N GLU A 61 3.99 14.20 18.75
CA GLU A 61 4.98 14.86 17.89
C GLU A 61 5.59 13.89 16.87
N ASN A 62 5.97 12.69 17.31
CA ASN A 62 6.54 11.70 16.40
C ASN A 62 5.52 11.16 15.40
N TYR A 63 4.26 11.04 15.79
CA TYR A 63 3.20 10.71 14.85
C TYR A 63 3.06 11.77 13.77
N LEU A 64 3.17 13.05 14.13
CA LEU A 64 3.10 14.13 13.16
C LEU A 64 4.30 14.10 12.21
N LYS A 65 5.49 13.75 12.70
CA LYS A 65 6.65 13.54 11.84
C LYS A 65 6.43 12.43 10.83
N MET A 66 5.76 11.37 11.25
CA MET A 66 5.41 10.28 10.34
C MET A 66 4.47 10.76 9.24
N VAL A 67 3.52 11.62 9.58
CA VAL A 67 2.59 12.21 8.62
C VAL A 67 3.33 13.03 7.56
N ASP A 68 4.40 13.71 7.93
CA ASP A 68 5.18 14.50 6.98
C ASP A 68 5.82 13.65 5.88
N HIS A 69 6.02 12.37 6.13
CA HIS A 69 6.57 11.44 5.14
C HIS A 69 5.50 10.85 4.21
N LEU A 70 4.23 10.98 4.55
CA LEU A 70 3.15 10.32 3.81
C LEU A 70 3.12 10.63 2.31
N PRO A 71 3.24 11.90 1.88
CA PRO A 71 3.18 12.20 0.45
C PRO A 71 4.25 11.46 -0.35
N ALA A 72 5.49 11.48 0.12
CA ALA A 72 6.59 10.82 -0.56
C ALA A 72 6.43 9.29 -0.56
N ILE A 73 5.98 8.74 0.56
CA ILE A 73 5.75 7.29 0.67
C ILE A 73 4.63 6.87 -0.27
N ALA A 74 3.55 7.63 -0.33
CA ALA A 74 2.43 7.33 -1.20
C ALA A 74 2.82 7.41 -2.68
N GLU A 75 3.59 8.42 -3.06
CA GLU A 75 4.08 8.57 -4.43
C GLU A 75 4.98 7.42 -4.85
N ASN A 76 5.66 6.80 -3.91
CA ASN A 76 6.59 5.70 -4.18
C ASN A 76 5.97 4.31 -4.03
N ILE A 77 4.67 4.21 -3.81
CA ILE A 77 3.99 2.91 -3.80
C ILE A 77 4.11 2.27 -5.18
N LEU A 78 3.77 3.00 -6.22
CA LEU A 78 3.82 2.50 -7.58
C LEU A 78 4.11 3.68 -8.52
N PRO A 79 5.36 4.14 -8.58
CA PRO A 79 5.71 5.33 -9.35
C PRO A 79 5.33 5.22 -10.82
N GLY A 80 4.76 6.30 -11.35
CA GLY A 80 4.38 6.35 -12.75
C GLY A 80 3.08 5.64 -13.09
N GLN A 81 2.42 5.03 -12.12
CA GLN A 81 1.15 4.34 -12.32
C GLN A 81 0.06 4.98 -11.47
N LYS A 82 -1.16 4.99 -12.01
CA LYS A 82 -2.29 5.54 -11.28
C LYS A 82 -2.81 4.54 -10.26
N LEU A 83 -3.00 5.02 -9.03
CA LEU A 83 -3.69 4.28 -7.98
C LEU A 83 -5.11 4.82 -7.87
N ASN A 84 -6.08 3.94 -7.72
CA ASN A 84 -7.49 4.34 -7.58
C ASN A 84 -7.76 4.92 -6.19
N THR A 85 -7.05 4.40 -5.18
CA THR A 85 -7.15 4.92 -3.81
C THR A 85 -5.88 4.60 -3.04
N VAL A 86 -5.64 5.35 -1.97
CA VAL A 86 -4.52 5.11 -1.07
C VAL A 86 -5.07 5.12 0.36
N ALA A 87 -4.74 4.10 1.11
CA ALA A 87 -5.14 3.97 2.51
C ALA A 87 -3.92 4.09 3.42
N TYR A 88 -4.10 4.75 4.55
CA TYR A 88 -3.08 4.83 5.59
C TYR A 88 -3.42 3.82 6.69
N GLY A 89 -2.65 2.75 6.77
CA GLY A 89 -2.91 1.64 7.69
C GLY A 89 -2.33 1.83 9.08
N CYS A 90 -2.51 3.00 9.68
CA CYS A 90 -2.05 3.28 11.04
C CYS A 90 -3.09 4.11 11.78
N THR A 91 -3.87 3.47 12.63
CA THR A 91 -4.95 4.13 13.37
C THR A 91 -4.40 5.24 14.28
N SER A 92 -3.35 4.96 15.02
CA SER A 92 -2.77 5.94 15.95
C SER A 92 -2.26 7.18 15.22
N GLY A 93 -1.56 6.98 14.09
CA GLY A 93 -1.07 8.09 13.28
C GLY A 93 -2.21 8.89 12.68
N THR A 94 -3.26 8.24 12.24
CA THR A 94 -4.44 8.91 11.69
C THR A 94 -5.13 9.77 12.74
N VAL A 95 -5.26 9.28 13.96
CA VAL A 95 -5.90 10.03 15.04
C VAL A 95 -5.06 11.24 15.46
N ALA A 96 -3.74 11.16 15.34
CA ALA A 96 -2.84 12.25 15.69
C ALA A 96 -2.95 13.45 14.73
N ILE A 97 -3.42 13.23 13.52
CA ILE A 97 -3.60 14.28 12.54
C ILE A 97 -4.76 15.18 12.95
#